data_216b56d5ce5014ab1932dea23b0d8e99
#
_entry.id   216b56d5ce5014ab1932dea23b0d8e99
#
_cell.length_a   1.000
_cell.length_b   1.000
_cell.length_c   1.000
_cell.angle_alpha   90.00
_cell.angle_beta   90.00
_cell.angle_gamma   90.00
#
_symmetry.space_group_name_H-M   'P 1'
#
loop_
_entity.id
_entity.type
_entity.pdbx_description
1 polymer ?
#
loop_
_entity_poly.entity_id
_entity_poly.type
_entity_poly.pdbx_seq_one_letter_code
_entity_poly.pdbx_strand_id
1 'polypeptide(L)'
;MDVIAMHQAGFDNAAASLGTALTMGHATIVKRYTDEVYLAYDSDGAGRKATMKAIGIMREVGISTRIIDLKPYKDPDEFIKALGTEAFQERIDKAENSFMYEIGIIEKNYNRSDPESETACEREVANKLVQFSEKLERDNYMKAVCHQFMIPEDGMREMVIRIGSQGGIIPRQ
;
A
#
# COMPACT_ATOMS: atom_id res chain seq x y z
N MET A 1 -8.32 11.29 18.56
CA MET A 1 -9.79 11.09 18.69
C MET A 1 -10.20 9.78 18.02
N ASP A 2 -9.66 9.45 16.83
CA ASP A 2 -10.06 8.28 16.04
C ASP A 2 -9.98 6.94 16.80
N VAL A 3 -8.90 6.70 17.55
CA VAL A 3 -8.77 5.46 18.36
C VAL A 3 -9.90 5.31 19.36
N ILE A 4 -10.33 6.41 20.02
CA ILE A 4 -11.43 6.36 20.97
C ILE A 4 -12.73 6.00 20.26
N ALA A 5 -13.00 6.62 19.10
CA ALA A 5 -14.19 6.34 18.32
C ALA A 5 -14.20 4.88 17.81
N MET A 6 -13.06 4.37 17.36
CA MET A 6 -12.90 2.99 16.93
C MET A 6 -13.14 1.99 18.09
N HIS A 7 -12.57 2.23 19.26
CA HIS A 7 -12.81 1.38 20.44
C HIS A 7 -14.28 1.42 20.90
N GLN A 8 -14.91 2.59 20.88
CA GLN A 8 -16.36 2.72 21.18
C GLN A 8 -17.23 1.98 20.15
N ALA A 9 -16.76 1.87 18.91
CA ALA A 9 -17.42 1.09 17.85
C ALA A 9 -17.09 -0.41 17.89
N GLY A 10 -16.30 -0.87 18.85
CA GLY A 10 -15.97 -2.28 19.03
C GLY A 10 -14.67 -2.74 18.38
N PHE A 11 -13.89 -1.84 17.75
CA PHE A 11 -12.58 -2.14 17.19
C PHE A 11 -11.49 -1.94 18.25
N ASP A 12 -11.39 -2.88 19.19
CA ASP A 12 -10.52 -2.81 20.37
C ASP A 12 -9.02 -3.03 20.06
N ASN A 13 -8.70 -3.48 18.86
CA ASN A 13 -7.34 -3.62 18.34
C ASN A 13 -6.81 -2.37 17.60
N ALA A 14 -7.53 -1.25 17.66
CA ALA A 14 -7.08 0.01 17.08
C ALA A 14 -6.01 0.67 17.96
N ALA A 15 -4.95 1.19 17.34
CA ALA A 15 -3.87 1.90 17.98
C ALA A 15 -3.46 3.16 17.22
N ALA A 16 -2.89 4.14 17.91
CA ALA A 16 -2.35 5.35 17.27
C ALA A 16 -0.97 5.71 17.84
N SER A 17 -0.18 6.40 17.04
CA SER A 17 1.16 6.89 17.39
C SER A 17 1.16 8.22 18.16
N LEU A 18 0.08 8.60 18.81
CA LEU A 18 -0.13 9.74 19.72
C LEU A 18 0.72 10.99 19.40
N GLY A 19 0.26 11.80 18.43
CA GLY A 19 0.85 13.09 18.11
C GLY A 19 2.23 13.06 17.46
N THR A 20 2.75 11.87 17.14
CA THR A 20 4.02 11.68 16.44
C THR A 20 3.83 10.83 15.17
N ALA A 21 4.70 11.02 14.18
CA ALA A 21 4.73 10.11 13.03
C ALA A 21 5.10 8.69 13.47
N LEU A 22 4.59 7.67 12.77
CA LEU A 22 5.02 6.28 12.95
C LEU A 22 6.55 6.17 12.81
N THR A 23 7.19 5.41 13.70
CA THR A 23 8.63 5.18 13.71
C THR A 23 8.95 3.69 13.64
N MET A 24 10.21 3.35 13.35
CA MET A 24 10.72 1.97 13.41
C MET A 24 10.51 1.34 14.79
N GLY A 25 10.70 2.11 15.87
CA GLY A 25 10.43 1.65 17.24
C GLY A 25 8.97 1.23 17.44
N HIS A 26 8.03 2.02 16.94
CA HIS A 26 6.61 1.66 16.98
C HIS A 26 6.33 0.38 16.18
N ALA A 27 6.84 0.27 14.96
CA ALA A 27 6.66 -0.91 14.12
C ALA A 27 7.28 -2.18 14.74
N THR A 28 8.45 -2.06 15.36
CA THR A 28 9.09 -3.18 16.07
C THR A 28 8.25 -3.67 17.25
N ILE A 29 7.56 -2.76 17.95
CA ILE A 29 6.64 -3.14 19.03
C ILE A 29 5.42 -3.87 18.46
N VAL A 30 4.80 -3.30 17.40
CA VAL A 30 3.62 -3.90 16.73
C VAL A 30 3.93 -5.30 16.21
N LYS A 31 5.13 -5.52 15.64
CA LYS A 31 5.56 -6.83 15.12
C LYS A 31 5.52 -7.96 16.15
N ARG A 32 5.63 -7.64 17.44
CA ARG A 32 5.53 -8.66 18.51
C ARG A 32 4.13 -9.21 18.69
N TYR A 33 3.11 -8.51 18.15
CA TYR A 33 1.70 -8.84 18.36
C TYR A 33 1.01 -9.28 17.09
N THR A 34 1.49 -8.85 15.91
CA THR A 34 0.86 -9.17 14.62
C THR A 34 1.84 -9.11 13.46
N ASP A 35 1.54 -9.88 12.41
CA ASP A 35 2.23 -9.87 11.13
C ASP A 35 1.48 -9.06 10.06
N GLU A 36 0.26 -8.59 10.36
CA GLU A 36 -0.55 -7.78 9.44
C GLU A 36 -1.16 -6.58 10.16
N VAL A 37 -1.14 -5.41 9.52
CA VAL A 37 -1.77 -4.19 10.01
C VAL A 37 -2.61 -3.51 8.93
N TYR A 38 -3.65 -2.81 9.38
CA TYR A 38 -4.53 -1.99 8.55
C TYR A 38 -4.27 -0.52 8.87
N LEU A 39 -3.96 0.27 7.85
CA LEU A 39 -3.69 1.70 7.99
C LEU A 39 -4.95 2.49 7.64
N ALA A 40 -5.41 3.32 8.58
CA ALA A 40 -6.55 4.20 8.46
C ALA A 40 -6.11 5.65 8.72
N TYR A 41 -5.33 6.21 7.81
CA TYR A 41 -4.93 7.63 7.86
C TYR A 41 -5.95 8.53 7.18
N ASP A 42 -5.90 9.83 7.50
CA ASP A 42 -6.72 10.85 6.86
C ASP A 42 -6.63 10.76 5.33
N SER A 43 -7.74 10.97 4.65
CA SER A 43 -7.83 10.87 3.19
C SER A 43 -7.22 12.06 2.44
N ASP A 44 -6.65 13.04 3.14
CA ASP A 44 -6.01 14.23 2.57
C ASP A 44 -4.57 13.98 2.06
N GLY A 45 -3.92 15.04 1.57
CA GLY A 45 -2.55 14.95 1.04
C GLY A 45 -1.50 14.65 2.12
N ALA A 46 -1.69 15.10 3.35
CA ALA A 46 -0.79 14.82 4.47
C ALA A 46 -0.94 13.37 4.93
N GLY A 47 -2.18 12.88 5.04
CA GLY A 47 -2.49 11.50 5.36
C GLY A 47 -1.91 10.52 4.33
N ARG A 48 -2.01 10.82 3.02
CA ARG A 48 -1.37 10.00 1.97
C ARG A 48 0.14 9.90 2.13
N LYS A 49 0.83 11.01 2.45
CA LYS A 49 2.28 10.98 2.73
C LYS A 49 2.60 10.15 3.98
N ALA A 50 1.77 10.27 5.02
CA ALA A 50 1.90 9.46 6.24
C ALA A 50 1.69 7.97 5.94
N THR A 51 0.70 7.62 5.13
CA THR A 51 0.44 6.24 4.67
C THR A 51 1.66 5.67 3.94
N MET A 52 2.20 6.38 2.96
CA MET A 52 3.38 5.92 2.20
C MET A 52 4.60 5.69 3.10
N LYS A 53 4.83 6.60 4.06
CA LYS A 53 5.90 6.44 5.04
C LYS A 53 5.67 5.23 5.94
N ALA A 54 4.45 5.03 6.42
CA ALA A 54 4.08 3.91 7.28
C ALA A 54 4.25 2.56 6.55
N ILE A 55 3.84 2.46 5.28
CA ILE A 55 4.05 1.27 4.44
C ILE A 55 5.55 0.90 4.41
N GLY A 56 6.42 1.88 4.14
CA GLY A 56 7.88 1.65 4.11
C GLY A 56 8.41 1.11 5.43
N ILE A 57 8.06 1.76 6.55
CA ILE A 57 8.48 1.36 7.89
C ILE A 57 7.98 -0.04 8.26
N MET A 58 6.70 -0.35 7.99
CA MET A 58 6.12 -1.66 8.29
C MET A 58 6.76 -2.77 7.44
N ARG A 59 7.06 -2.49 6.17
CA ARG A 59 7.77 -3.43 5.30
C ARG A 59 9.16 -3.77 5.80
N GLU A 60 9.92 -2.80 6.32
CA GLU A 60 11.27 -3.01 6.87
C GLU A 60 11.27 -3.97 8.06
N VAL A 61 10.22 -4.00 8.87
CA VAL A 61 10.09 -4.95 9.99
C VAL A 61 9.33 -6.23 9.61
N GLY A 62 8.97 -6.40 8.34
CA GLY A 62 8.28 -7.59 7.83
C GLY A 62 6.82 -7.70 8.25
N ILE A 63 6.11 -6.57 8.37
CA ILE A 63 4.67 -6.51 8.61
C ILE A 63 3.95 -6.31 7.28
N SER A 64 2.99 -7.16 6.97
CA SER A 64 2.06 -6.98 5.86
C SER A 64 1.12 -5.81 6.14
N THR A 65 0.86 -4.98 5.15
CA THR A 65 0.09 -3.76 5.35
C THR A 65 -1.07 -3.67 4.37
N ARG A 66 -2.24 -3.30 4.86
CA ARG A 66 -3.42 -3.00 4.06
C ARG A 66 -3.90 -1.58 4.32
N ILE A 67 -4.51 -0.95 3.32
CA ILE A 67 -4.97 0.44 3.38
C ILE A 67 -6.50 0.46 3.38
N ILE A 68 -7.08 1.08 4.40
CA ILE A 68 -8.52 1.30 4.49
C ILE A 68 -8.86 2.59 3.75
N ASP A 69 -9.73 2.52 2.73
CA ASP A 69 -10.23 3.71 2.03
C ASP A 69 -11.41 4.31 2.80
N LEU A 70 -11.19 5.48 3.36
CA LEU A 70 -12.20 6.22 4.15
C LEU A 70 -13.06 7.16 3.32
N LYS A 71 -12.78 7.32 2.02
CA LYS A 71 -13.51 8.28 1.18
C LYS A 71 -15.02 8.00 1.16
N PRO A 72 -15.85 9.04 1.12
CA PRO A 72 -15.52 10.46 1.02
C PRO A 72 -15.20 11.15 2.36
N TYR A 73 -15.15 10.41 3.46
CA TYR A 73 -14.91 10.94 4.80
C TYR A 73 -13.42 11.19 5.04
N LYS A 74 -13.14 12.10 5.96
CA LYS A 74 -11.78 12.53 6.24
C LYS A 74 -11.00 11.50 7.07
N ASP A 75 -11.61 11.03 8.14
CA ASP A 75 -10.99 10.19 9.16
C ASP A 75 -11.94 9.08 9.66
N PRO A 76 -11.45 8.09 10.45
CA PRO A 76 -12.28 7.02 10.98
C PRO A 76 -13.44 7.48 11.86
N ASP A 77 -13.26 8.53 12.67
CA ASP A 77 -14.30 9.05 13.55
C ASP A 77 -15.47 9.59 12.74
N GLU A 78 -15.19 10.42 11.74
CA GLU A 78 -16.20 10.97 10.82
C GLU A 78 -16.92 9.85 10.06
N PHE A 79 -16.18 8.87 9.56
CA PHE A 79 -16.75 7.73 8.82
C PHE A 79 -17.72 6.92 9.69
N ILE A 80 -17.29 6.52 10.90
CA ILE A 80 -18.10 5.69 11.81
C ILE A 80 -19.35 6.45 12.27
N LYS A 81 -19.24 7.73 12.55
CA LYS A 81 -20.40 8.58 12.91
C LYS A 81 -21.43 8.69 11.80
N ALA A 82 -20.96 8.74 10.54
CA ALA A 82 -21.84 8.90 9.39
C ALA A 82 -22.51 7.59 8.94
N LEU A 83 -21.76 6.48 8.91
CA LEU A 83 -22.19 5.22 8.28
C LEU A 83 -22.28 4.05 9.25
N GLY A 84 -21.74 4.18 10.45
CA GLY A 84 -21.79 3.14 11.48
C GLY A 84 -20.68 2.08 11.37
N THR A 85 -20.69 1.18 12.35
CA THR A 85 -19.66 0.15 12.57
C THR A 85 -19.64 -0.91 11.45
N GLU A 86 -20.82 -1.32 10.97
CA GLU A 86 -20.92 -2.36 9.92
C GLU A 86 -20.28 -1.88 8.62
N ALA A 87 -20.54 -0.62 8.22
CA ALA A 87 -19.94 -0.05 7.02
C ALA A 87 -18.40 0.10 7.17
N PHE A 88 -17.92 0.38 8.38
CA PHE A 88 -16.48 0.44 8.61
C PHE A 88 -15.83 -0.95 8.54
N GLN A 89 -16.50 -1.98 9.06
CA GLN A 89 -16.06 -3.37 8.90
C GLN A 89 -15.96 -3.76 7.42
N GLU A 90 -16.93 -3.39 6.60
CA GLU A 90 -16.84 -3.62 5.15
C GLU A 90 -15.62 -2.94 4.50
N ARG A 91 -15.21 -1.77 5.00
CA ARG A 91 -14.00 -1.10 4.53
C ARG A 91 -12.74 -1.85 4.94
N ILE A 92 -12.70 -2.43 6.15
CA ILE A 92 -11.62 -3.30 6.60
C ILE A 92 -11.53 -4.53 5.70
N ASP A 93 -12.65 -5.20 5.43
CA ASP A 93 -12.72 -6.41 4.61
C ASP A 93 -12.28 -6.16 3.15
N LYS A 94 -12.49 -4.95 2.65
CA LYS A 94 -12.10 -4.51 1.30
C LYS A 94 -10.77 -3.74 1.27
N ALA A 95 -10.02 -3.73 2.38
CA ALA A 95 -8.78 -2.96 2.47
C ALA A 95 -7.76 -3.41 1.43
N GLU A 96 -7.19 -2.44 0.73
CA GLU A 96 -6.28 -2.65 -0.39
C GLU A 96 -4.89 -3.08 0.11
N ASN A 97 -4.28 -4.04 -0.59
CA ASN A 97 -2.88 -4.39 -0.36
C ASN A 97 -1.97 -3.16 -0.57
N SER A 98 -1.02 -2.94 0.34
CA SER A 98 -0.17 -1.74 0.34
C SER A 98 0.65 -1.56 -0.94
N PHE A 99 1.14 -2.66 -1.55
CA PHE A 99 1.87 -2.58 -2.81
C PHE A 99 0.96 -2.12 -3.96
N MET A 100 -0.25 -2.68 -4.04
CA MET A 100 -1.24 -2.27 -5.06
C MET A 100 -1.64 -0.81 -4.87
N TYR A 101 -1.78 -0.34 -3.63
CA TYR A 101 -2.01 1.07 -3.31
C TYR A 101 -0.85 1.96 -3.79
N GLU A 102 0.42 1.55 -3.55
CA GLU A 102 1.60 2.27 -4.05
C GLU A 102 1.57 2.41 -5.58
N ILE A 103 1.28 1.30 -6.30
CA ILE A 103 1.16 1.32 -7.76
C ILE A 103 0.04 2.25 -8.21
N GLY A 104 -1.11 2.23 -7.54
CA GLY A 104 -2.21 3.15 -7.83
C GLY A 104 -1.86 4.64 -7.63
N ILE A 105 -0.95 4.95 -6.71
CA ILE A 105 -0.41 6.32 -6.55
C ILE A 105 0.54 6.67 -7.70
N ILE A 106 1.41 5.74 -8.11
CA ILE A 106 2.31 5.94 -9.26
C ILE A 106 1.48 6.24 -10.51
N GLU A 107 0.51 5.40 -10.82
CA GLU A 107 -0.35 5.56 -12.00
C GLU A 107 -1.02 6.93 -12.10
N LYS A 108 -1.47 7.48 -10.98
CA LYS A 108 -2.13 8.80 -10.94
C LYS A 108 -1.21 9.97 -11.28
N ASN A 109 0.10 9.76 -11.24
CA ASN A 109 1.09 10.79 -11.57
C ASN A 109 1.41 10.86 -13.07
N TYR A 110 0.90 9.91 -13.87
CA TYR A 110 1.20 9.77 -15.29
C TYR A 110 -0.04 9.91 -16.17
N ASN A 111 0.15 10.45 -17.38
CA ASN A 111 -0.89 10.50 -18.39
C ASN A 111 -0.82 9.25 -19.27
N ARG A 112 -1.71 8.28 -19.04
CA ARG A 112 -1.77 7.02 -19.79
C ARG A 112 -2.16 7.18 -21.27
N SER A 113 -2.66 8.35 -21.67
CA SER A 113 -2.98 8.64 -23.10
C SER A 113 -1.76 9.11 -23.89
N ASP A 114 -0.65 9.41 -23.21
CA ASP A 114 0.61 9.79 -23.85
C ASP A 114 1.60 8.63 -23.80
N PRO A 115 2.08 8.10 -24.94
CA PRO A 115 2.95 6.92 -24.98
C PRO A 115 4.27 7.06 -24.22
N GLU A 116 4.85 8.26 -24.17
CA GLU A 116 6.08 8.50 -23.42
C GLU A 116 5.82 8.44 -21.92
N SER A 117 4.72 9.07 -21.48
CA SER A 117 4.29 9.08 -20.08
C SER A 117 3.86 7.67 -19.63
N GLU A 118 3.16 6.92 -20.47
CA GLU A 118 2.79 5.53 -20.21
C GLU A 118 4.03 4.64 -20.03
N THR A 119 5.01 4.74 -20.94
CA THR A 119 6.27 3.98 -20.84
C THR A 119 7.05 4.36 -19.56
N ALA A 120 7.04 5.63 -19.18
CA ALA A 120 7.69 6.07 -17.93
C ALA A 120 6.99 5.49 -16.69
N CYS A 121 5.66 5.45 -16.68
CA CYS A 121 4.86 4.82 -15.64
C CYS A 121 5.19 3.33 -15.50
N GLU A 122 5.14 2.59 -16.58
CA GLU A 122 5.44 1.14 -16.61
C GLU A 122 6.86 0.84 -16.13
N ARG A 123 7.82 1.71 -16.45
CA ARG A 123 9.19 1.58 -15.95
C ARG A 123 9.27 1.81 -14.44
N GLU A 124 8.54 2.77 -13.88
CA GLU A 124 8.48 2.98 -12.43
C GLU A 124 7.82 1.79 -11.73
N VAL A 125 6.75 1.25 -12.29
CA VAL A 125 6.09 0.02 -11.82
C VAL A 125 7.06 -1.17 -11.83
N ALA A 126 7.81 -1.36 -12.92
CA ALA A 126 8.82 -2.41 -13.03
C ALA A 126 9.92 -2.27 -11.97
N ASN A 127 10.39 -1.05 -11.69
CA ASN A 127 11.36 -0.78 -10.63
C ASN A 127 10.82 -1.16 -9.24
N LYS A 128 9.52 -1.00 -8.99
CA LYS A 128 8.88 -1.47 -7.76
C LYS A 128 8.84 -2.99 -7.68
N LEU A 129 8.48 -3.66 -8.77
CA LEU A 129 8.41 -5.13 -8.83
C LEU A 129 9.78 -5.80 -8.63
N VAL A 130 10.86 -5.20 -9.12
CA VAL A 130 12.24 -5.71 -8.94
C VAL A 130 12.64 -5.78 -7.46
N GLN A 131 12.01 -5.01 -6.57
CA GLN A 131 12.31 -5.04 -5.12
C GLN A 131 11.93 -6.36 -4.45
N PHE A 132 11.04 -7.17 -5.04
CA PHE A 132 10.75 -8.51 -4.55
C PHE A 132 11.89 -9.47 -4.93
N SER A 133 12.61 -9.98 -3.94
CA SER A 133 13.70 -10.94 -4.14
C SER A 133 13.18 -12.32 -4.57
N GLU A 134 12.09 -12.78 -3.96
CA GLU A 134 11.43 -14.03 -4.28
C GLU A 134 10.74 -13.99 -5.64
N LYS A 135 11.12 -14.92 -6.52
CA LYS A 135 10.57 -14.97 -7.89
C LYS A 135 9.06 -15.19 -7.91
N LEU A 136 8.57 -16.14 -7.10
CA LEU A 136 7.14 -16.48 -7.09
C LEU A 136 6.30 -15.31 -6.58
N GLU A 137 6.76 -14.64 -5.53
CA GLU A 137 6.10 -13.46 -4.98
C GLU A 137 6.07 -12.34 -6.02
N ARG A 138 7.21 -12.03 -6.64
CA ARG A 138 7.32 -11.03 -7.71
C ARG A 138 6.39 -11.33 -8.88
N ASP A 139 6.33 -12.59 -9.33
CA ASP A 139 5.46 -13.01 -10.44
C ASP A 139 3.97 -12.85 -10.07
N ASN A 140 3.58 -13.15 -8.82
CA ASN A 140 2.21 -12.96 -8.36
C ASN A 140 1.82 -11.49 -8.31
N TYR A 141 2.68 -10.63 -7.76
CA TYR A 141 2.44 -9.18 -7.76
C TYR A 141 2.43 -8.60 -9.17
N MET A 142 3.33 -9.04 -10.06
CA MET A 142 3.34 -8.60 -11.45
C MET A 142 2.03 -8.93 -12.16
N LYS A 143 1.51 -10.17 -12.01
CA LYS A 143 0.21 -10.56 -12.57
C LYS A 143 -0.92 -9.69 -12.04
N ALA A 144 -0.97 -9.47 -10.71
CA ALA A 144 -2.00 -8.64 -10.10
C ALA A 144 -1.97 -7.20 -10.62
N VAL A 145 -0.78 -6.60 -10.72
CA VAL A 145 -0.58 -5.25 -11.25
C VAL A 145 -0.99 -5.18 -12.73
N CYS A 146 -0.49 -6.10 -13.57
CA CYS A 146 -0.80 -6.11 -14.98
C CYS A 146 -2.31 -6.25 -15.24
N HIS A 147 -2.99 -7.11 -14.47
CA HIS A 147 -4.43 -7.26 -14.57
C HIS A 147 -5.19 -6.01 -14.12
N GLN A 148 -4.86 -5.45 -12.94
CA GLN A 148 -5.58 -4.30 -12.37
C GLN A 148 -5.40 -3.03 -13.20
N PHE A 149 -4.20 -2.81 -13.72
CA PHE A 149 -3.84 -1.59 -14.43
C PHE A 149 -3.78 -1.76 -15.96
N MET A 150 -4.23 -2.90 -16.48
CA MET A 150 -4.29 -3.22 -17.91
C MET A 150 -2.94 -3.04 -18.63
N ILE A 151 -1.86 -3.45 -17.98
CA ILE A 151 -0.50 -3.43 -18.54
C ILE A 151 -0.23 -4.79 -19.21
N PRO A 152 0.37 -4.84 -20.41
CA PRO A 152 0.75 -6.10 -21.05
C PRO A 152 1.78 -6.88 -20.23
N GLU A 153 1.43 -8.11 -19.78
CA GLU A 153 2.28 -8.90 -18.88
C GLU A 153 3.65 -9.24 -19.47
N ASP A 154 3.69 -9.59 -20.76
CA ASP A 154 4.95 -9.97 -21.42
C ASP A 154 5.94 -8.79 -21.46
N GLY A 155 5.46 -7.60 -21.84
CA GLY A 155 6.28 -6.38 -21.82
C GLY A 155 6.78 -6.00 -20.44
N MET A 156 5.92 -6.11 -19.43
CA MET A 156 6.29 -5.88 -18.03
C MET A 156 7.33 -6.89 -17.55
N ARG A 157 7.17 -8.17 -17.88
CA ARG A 157 8.11 -9.25 -17.53
C ARG A 157 9.50 -8.99 -18.12
N GLU A 158 9.58 -8.64 -19.40
CA GLU A 158 10.85 -8.30 -20.05
C GLU A 158 11.51 -7.09 -19.38
N MET A 159 10.73 -6.06 -19.06
CA MET A 159 11.24 -4.86 -18.41
C MET A 159 11.78 -5.16 -17.00
N VAL A 160 11.07 -5.95 -16.19
CA VAL A 160 11.48 -6.39 -14.85
C VAL A 160 12.79 -7.19 -14.92
N ILE A 161 12.90 -8.14 -15.85
CA ILE A 161 14.13 -8.94 -16.03
C ILE A 161 15.30 -8.03 -16.42
N ARG A 162 15.11 -7.13 -17.36
CA ARG A 162 16.16 -6.20 -17.81
C ARG A 162 16.66 -5.31 -16.69
N ILE A 163 15.75 -4.68 -15.93
CA ILE A 163 16.11 -3.80 -14.82
C ILE A 163 16.78 -4.59 -13.70
N GLY A 164 16.22 -5.74 -13.33
CA GLY A 164 16.77 -6.59 -12.28
C GLY A 164 18.16 -7.13 -12.59
N SER A 165 18.42 -7.46 -13.87
CA SER A 165 19.73 -7.94 -14.32
C SER A 165 20.78 -6.82 -14.33
N GLN A 166 20.39 -5.59 -14.65
CA GLN A 166 21.28 -4.42 -14.61
C GLN A 166 21.64 -4.02 -13.16
N GLY A 167 20.67 -4.14 -12.25
CA GLY A 167 20.86 -3.87 -10.82
C GLY A 167 21.52 -5.01 -10.03
N GLY A 168 21.80 -6.15 -10.67
CA GLY A 168 22.36 -7.34 -9.98
C GLY A 168 21.38 -8.04 -9.02
N ILE A 169 20.10 -7.69 -9.07
CA ILE A 169 19.03 -8.23 -8.19
C ILE A 169 18.49 -9.56 -8.75
N ILE A 170 18.44 -9.67 -10.09
CA ILE A 170 17.99 -10.87 -10.80
C ILE A 170 19.18 -11.45 -11.57
N PRO A 171 19.48 -12.76 -11.47
CA PRO A 171 20.55 -13.38 -12.24
C PRO A 171 20.32 -13.20 -13.75
N ARG A 172 21.40 -12.90 -14.49
CA ARG A 172 21.36 -12.89 -15.96
C ARG A 172 21.06 -14.31 -16.45
N GLN A 173 20.00 -14.44 -17.22
CA GLN A 173 19.70 -15.68 -17.95
C GLN A 173 20.63 -15.84 -19.13
#